data_3d9c5939f9d689d3c08457856d01eb76
#
_entry.id   3d9c5939f9d689d3c08457856d01eb76
#
_cell.length_a   1.000
_cell.length_b   1.000
_cell.length_c   1.000
_cell.angle_alpha   90.00
_cell.angle_beta   90.00
_cell.angle_gamma   90.00
#
_symmetry.space_group_name_H-M   'P 1'
#
loop_
_entity.id
_entity.type
_entity.pdbx_description
1 polymer ?
#
loop_
_entity_poly.entity_id
_entity_poly.type
_entity_poly.pdbx_seq_one_letter_code
_entity_poly.pdbx_strand_id
1 'polypeptide(L)'
;DTLTNWVSRESETNPEGLNPALPVTSTQEETTTEESVDPADDPEGIDETAEVTEESNQVIVDLDSSPIYLSQIMEKNIMVETDEGFALGGIVIGLAMNSVYQYTDAEGVVYEQEISLGEMRERGKAYANIIVGRLRNTEQLRSVPIVVGIFQQAPSNTTVGGNYVLDGISREGNYVTDWTERNEYRVSLPVINNTEAGDQYLFFDTFRQDIINFFPHLNGISGEALYIDNGLATLDIEIITQFYSQTEITALTQHVTDVAQRTLPEGIGLEIKIQSAAGTEAFVGRQPGESQISSHVFRQ
;
A
#
# COMPACT_ATOMS: atom_id res chain seq x y z
N ASP A 1 -9.09 -1.29 19.79
CA ASP A 1 -8.92 -0.29 18.72
C ASP A 1 -9.97 -0.51 17.63
N THR A 2 -10.91 0.42 17.50
CA THR A 2 -12.07 0.32 16.58
C THR A 2 -11.64 0.13 15.13
N LEU A 3 -10.61 0.84 14.68
CA LEU A 3 -10.11 0.73 13.30
C LEU A 3 -9.48 -0.64 13.00
N THR A 4 -8.83 -1.26 13.97
CA THR A 4 -8.25 -2.60 13.81
C THR A 4 -9.35 -3.66 13.63
N ASN A 5 -10.46 -3.53 14.34
CA ASN A 5 -11.62 -4.43 14.17
C ASN A 5 -12.25 -4.28 12.79
N TRP A 6 -12.31 -3.06 12.24
CA TRP A 6 -12.85 -2.83 10.90
C TRP A 6 -12.00 -3.43 9.79
N VAL A 7 -10.67 -3.48 9.94
CA VAL A 7 -9.77 -4.09 8.96
C VAL A 7 -9.86 -5.62 8.96
N SER A 8 -10.33 -6.22 10.03
CA SER A 8 -10.47 -7.68 10.15
C SER A 8 -11.57 -8.24 9.24
N ARG A 9 -11.59 -9.56 9.07
CA ARG A 9 -12.70 -10.25 8.41
C ARG A 9 -13.99 -10.13 9.22
N GLU A 10 -15.10 -10.03 8.51
CA GLU A 10 -16.42 -10.19 9.11
C GLU A 10 -16.55 -11.61 9.71
N SER A 11 -17.06 -11.71 10.92
CA SER A 11 -17.29 -12.99 11.62
C SER A 11 -18.38 -12.83 12.69
N GLU A 12 -18.86 -13.93 13.27
CA GLU A 12 -19.80 -13.89 14.38
C GLU A 12 -19.25 -13.10 15.59
N THR A 13 -17.95 -13.16 15.81
CA THR A 13 -17.26 -12.44 16.90
C THR A 13 -16.85 -11.01 16.53
N ASN A 14 -16.80 -10.68 15.23
CA ASN A 14 -16.51 -9.36 14.70
C ASN A 14 -17.44 -8.99 13.53
N PRO A 15 -18.72 -8.68 13.80
CA PRO A 15 -19.68 -8.32 12.76
C PRO A 15 -19.39 -6.95 12.11
N GLU A 16 -18.44 -6.17 12.66
CA GLU A 16 -18.00 -4.89 12.10
C GLU A 16 -16.82 -5.03 11.14
N GLY A 17 -16.26 -6.21 10.96
CA GLY A 17 -15.20 -6.47 9.99
C GLY A 17 -15.63 -6.12 8.57
N LEU A 18 -14.72 -5.48 7.79
CA LEU A 18 -15.03 -5.05 6.41
C LEU A 18 -14.56 -6.06 5.37
N ASN A 19 -13.53 -6.85 5.69
CA ASN A 19 -13.10 -7.90 4.78
C ASN A 19 -14.08 -9.07 4.81
N PRO A 20 -14.30 -9.75 3.65
CA PRO A 20 -15.24 -10.85 3.56
C PRO A 20 -14.99 -11.95 4.60
N ALA A 21 -16.07 -12.51 5.14
CA ALA A 21 -16.00 -13.72 5.94
C ALA A 21 -15.42 -14.88 5.13
N LEU A 22 -14.77 -15.83 5.80
CA LEU A 22 -14.37 -17.07 5.15
C LEU A 22 -15.63 -17.91 4.83
N PRO A 23 -15.81 -18.40 3.59
CA PRO A 23 -16.91 -19.27 3.29
C PRO A 23 -16.72 -20.59 4.03
N VAL A 24 -17.75 -21.00 4.72
CA VAL A 24 -17.81 -22.32 5.36
C VAL A 24 -18.51 -23.25 4.36
N THR A 25 -17.74 -24.12 3.71
CA THR A 25 -18.33 -25.15 2.86
C THR A 25 -18.95 -26.20 3.77
N SER A 26 -20.29 -26.36 3.72
CA SER A 26 -20.98 -27.42 4.44
C SER A 26 -20.48 -28.77 3.95
N THR A 27 -20.13 -29.63 4.89
CA THR A 27 -19.80 -31.03 4.67
C THR A 27 -20.83 -31.66 3.73
N GLN A 28 -20.41 -32.19 2.59
CA GLN A 28 -21.24 -33.15 1.88
C GLN A 28 -21.27 -34.43 2.72
N GLU A 29 -22.42 -34.74 3.29
CA GLU A 29 -22.67 -36.08 3.79
C GLU A 29 -22.59 -37.06 2.58
N GLU A 30 -21.49 -37.76 2.43
CA GLU A 30 -21.46 -38.95 1.64
C GLU A 30 -22.33 -39.99 2.34
N THR A 31 -23.60 -40.10 1.90
CA THR A 31 -24.45 -41.20 2.27
C THR A 31 -23.92 -42.42 1.57
N THR A 32 -23.07 -43.17 2.19
CA THR A 32 -22.72 -44.54 1.75
C THR A 32 -23.96 -45.39 1.97
N THR A 33 -24.66 -45.67 0.91
CA THR A 33 -25.77 -46.68 0.90
C THR A 33 -25.13 -48.02 1.07
N GLU A 34 -25.13 -48.56 2.27
CA GLU A 34 -24.82 -49.97 2.48
C GLU A 34 -25.96 -50.81 1.86
N GLU A 35 -25.62 -51.53 0.82
CA GLU A 35 -26.43 -52.65 0.30
C GLU A 35 -26.57 -53.71 1.38
N SER A 36 -27.75 -53.90 1.92
CA SER A 36 -28.07 -54.98 2.86
C SER A 36 -27.92 -56.33 2.17
N VAL A 37 -26.90 -57.07 2.51
CA VAL A 37 -26.77 -58.49 2.18
C VAL A 37 -27.53 -59.28 3.25
N ASP A 38 -28.49 -60.05 2.81
CA ASP A 38 -29.35 -60.95 3.60
C ASP A 38 -28.49 -62.00 4.37
N PRO A 39 -28.65 -62.19 5.68
CA PRO A 39 -27.87 -63.18 6.42
C PRO A 39 -28.59 -64.55 6.43
N ALA A 40 -28.06 -65.47 5.68
CA ALA A 40 -28.32 -66.87 5.90
C ALA A 40 -26.99 -67.63 6.12
N ASP A 41 -26.96 -68.25 7.30
CA ASP A 41 -26.00 -69.32 7.77
C ASP A 41 -24.56 -68.93 8.12
N ASP A 42 -24.25 -68.67 9.36
CA ASP A 42 -23.48 -69.62 10.25
C ASP A 42 -23.30 -69.06 11.67
N PRO A 43 -23.48 -69.90 12.71
CA PRO A 43 -23.29 -69.50 14.09
C PRO A 43 -21.90 -69.93 14.60
N GLU A 44 -21.03 -69.00 14.97
CA GLU A 44 -20.07 -69.12 16.07
C GLU A 44 -19.03 -67.98 16.06
N GLY A 45 -18.99 -67.24 17.19
CA GLY A 45 -17.74 -66.70 17.70
C GLY A 45 -17.49 -65.18 17.60
N ILE A 46 -18.03 -64.46 18.58
CA ILE A 46 -17.34 -63.46 19.38
C ILE A 46 -16.15 -62.71 18.75
N ASP A 47 -16.25 -61.39 18.50
CA ASP A 47 -15.49 -60.37 19.20
C ASP A 47 -16.09 -58.95 18.94
N GLU A 48 -16.50 -58.29 20.02
CA GLU A 48 -16.90 -56.89 20.02
C GLU A 48 -15.66 -56.05 19.94
N THR A 49 -15.32 -55.49 18.79
CA THR A 49 -14.56 -54.24 18.72
C THR A 49 -15.42 -53.21 18.05
N ALA A 50 -16.11 -52.40 18.87
CA ALA A 50 -16.72 -51.19 18.42
C ALA A 50 -15.62 -50.22 17.92
N GLU A 51 -15.41 -50.16 16.62
CA GLU A 51 -14.66 -49.05 16.02
C GLU A 51 -15.51 -47.80 16.20
N VAL A 52 -15.08 -46.96 17.14
CA VAL A 52 -15.56 -45.58 17.23
C VAL A 52 -14.96 -44.86 16.03
N THR A 53 -15.75 -44.75 14.97
CA THR A 53 -15.42 -43.86 13.88
C THR A 53 -15.55 -42.44 14.39
N GLU A 54 -14.44 -41.81 14.73
CA GLU A 54 -14.40 -40.38 14.94
C GLU A 54 -14.68 -39.72 13.59
N GLU A 55 -15.91 -39.23 13.40
CA GLU A 55 -16.27 -38.37 12.29
C GLU A 55 -15.50 -37.05 12.48
N SER A 56 -14.36 -36.92 11.83
CA SER A 56 -13.67 -35.65 11.71
C SER A 56 -14.42 -34.78 10.71
N ASN A 57 -15.26 -33.88 11.19
CA ASN A 57 -15.84 -32.79 10.41
C ASN A 57 -14.72 -31.87 9.94
N GLN A 58 -14.11 -32.17 8.82
CA GLN A 58 -13.15 -31.26 8.17
C GLN A 58 -13.94 -30.16 7.48
N VAL A 59 -13.88 -28.95 8.05
CA VAL A 59 -14.38 -27.73 7.43
C VAL A 59 -13.37 -27.32 6.35
N ILE A 60 -13.71 -27.54 5.09
CA ILE A 60 -12.90 -27.05 3.96
C ILE A 60 -13.22 -25.58 3.78
N VAL A 61 -12.24 -24.72 4.03
CA VAL A 61 -12.33 -23.27 3.81
C VAL A 61 -11.79 -22.94 2.41
N ASP A 62 -12.64 -22.40 1.55
CA ASP A 62 -12.23 -21.90 0.25
C ASP A 62 -11.60 -20.51 0.40
N LEU A 63 -10.28 -20.48 0.56
CA LEU A 63 -9.50 -19.25 0.77
C LEU A 63 -9.44 -18.40 -0.49
N ASP A 64 -9.54 -18.99 -1.68
CA ASP A 64 -9.49 -18.30 -2.97
C ASP A 64 -10.68 -17.37 -3.17
N SER A 65 -11.86 -17.78 -2.71
CA SER A 65 -13.10 -17.03 -2.92
C SER A 65 -13.26 -15.82 -2.01
N SER A 66 -12.37 -15.61 -1.04
CA SER A 66 -12.49 -14.57 -0.02
C SER A 66 -11.20 -13.78 0.22
N PRO A 67 -10.73 -12.98 -0.77
CA PRO A 67 -9.54 -12.17 -0.61
C PRO A 67 -9.66 -11.15 0.54
N ILE A 68 -8.54 -10.85 1.19
CA ILE A 68 -8.43 -9.71 2.08
C ILE A 68 -8.16 -8.48 1.21
N TYR A 69 -9.18 -7.65 1.01
CA TYR A 69 -9.07 -6.44 0.20
C TYR A 69 -8.47 -5.28 0.97
N LEU A 70 -8.93 -5.04 2.20
CA LEU A 70 -8.53 -3.92 3.05
C LEU A 70 -7.42 -4.36 4.00
N SER A 71 -6.24 -3.77 3.84
CA SER A 71 -5.07 -4.06 4.66
C SER A 71 -4.96 -3.14 5.87
N GLN A 72 -5.26 -1.85 5.69
CA GLN A 72 -5.10 -0.85 6.74
C GLN A 72 -6.04 0.34 6.54
N ILE A 73 -6.45 0.94 7.66
CA ILE A 73 -7.13 2.23 7.69
C ILE A 73 -6.23 3.23 8.41
N MET A 74 -6.03 4.40 7.81
CA MET A 74 -5.32 5.53 8.40
C MET A 74 -6.29 6.70 8.58
N GLU A 75 -6.26 7.32 9.75
CA GLU A 75 -7.03 8.53 10.06
C GLU A 75 -6.11 9.71 10.35
N LYS A 76 -6.43 10.87 9.81
CA LYS A 76 -5.79 12.15 10.11
C LYS A 76 -6.84 13.22 10.37
N ASN A 77 -6.73 13.88 11.50
CA ASN A 77 -7.59 15.00 11.89
C ASN A 77 -6.97 16.31 11.42
N ILE A 78 -7.73 17.12 10.70
CA ILE A 78 -7.35 18.46 10.28
C ILE A 78 -7.91 19.45 11.31
N MET A 79 -7.03 20.05 12.10
CA MET A 79 -7.39 21.05 13.10
C MET A 79 -7.30 22.44 12.48
N VAL A 80 -8.27 23.29 12.75
CA VAL A 80 -8.28 24.71 12.37
C VAL A 80 -8.23 25.58 13.61
N GLU A 81 -7.46 26.66 13.54
CA GLU A 81 -7.37 27.65 14.61
C GLU A 81 -8.64 28.50 14.64
N THR A 82 -9.17 28.73 15.83
CA THR A 82 -10.34 29.56 16.11
C THR A 82 -10.03 30.52 17.25
N ASP A 83 -10.89 31.48 17.49
CA ASP A 83 -10.71 32.47 18.59
C ASP A 83 -10.66 31.78 19.99
N GLU A 84 -11.21 30.58 20.12
CA GLU A 84 -11.29 29.81 21.37
C GLU A 84 -10.22 28.69 21.45
N GLY A 85 -9.36 28.54 20.43
CA GLY A 85 -8.33 27.51 20.34
C GLY A 85 -8.41 26.72 19.03
N PHE A 86 -8.30 25.39 19.07
CA PHE A 86 -8.36 24.54 17.88
C PHE A 86 -9.67 23.77 17.81
N ALA A 87 -10.29 23.77 16.65
CA ALA A 87 -11.47 22.97 16.33
C ALA A 87 -11.18 21.97 15.21
N LEU A 88 -11.95 20.85 15.14
CA LEU A 88 -11.85 19.89 14.09
C LEU A 88 -12.48 20.46 12.79
N GLY A 89 -11.64 20.77 11.80
CA GLY A 89 -12.05 21.32 10.50
C GLY A 89 -12.28 20.24 9.41
N GLY A 90 -11.75 19.04 9.60
CA GLY A 90 -11.89 17.95 8.63
C GLY A 90 -11.24 16.67 9.10
N ILE A 91 -11.59 15.56 8.44
CA ILE A 91 -10.99 14.24 8.65
C ILE A 91 -10.53 13.71 7.30
N VAL A 92 -9.34 13.12 7.27
CA VAL A 92 -8.83 12.37 6.11
C VAL A 92 -8.73 10.90 6.49
N ILE A 93 -9.37 10.04 5.71
CA ILE A 93 -9.31 8.59 5.85
C ILE A 93 -8.56 8.02 4.66
N GLY A 94 -7.49 7.28 4.93
CA GLY A 94 -6.76 6.50 3.93
C GLY A 94 -7.14 5.02 4.05
N LEU A 95 -7.59 4.41 2.97
CA LEU A 95 -7.86 2.98 2.87
C LEU A 95 -6.75 2.33 2.05
N ALA A 96 -5.87 1.57 2.71
CA ALA A 96 -4.84 0.80 2.03
C ALA A 96 -5.43 -0.54 1.59
N MET A 97 -5.54 -0.73 0.27
CA MET A 97 -6.11 -1.92 -0.36
C MET A 97 -4.99 -2.81 -0.89
N ASN A 98 -5.09 -4.11 -0.66
CA ASN A 98 -4.16 -5.07 -1.22
C ASN A 98 -4.30 -5.16 -2.74
N SER A 99 -3.18 -5.19 -3.45
CA SER A 99 -3.13 -5.49 -4.89
C SER A 99 -3.00 -6.98 -5.18
N VAL A 100 -2.52 -7.73 -4.18
CA VAL A 100 -2.34 -9.19 -4.23
C VAL A 100 -2.82 -9.78 -2.91
N TYR A 101 -3.59 -10.84 -2.99
CA TYR A 101 -3.95 -11.67 -1.85
C TYR A 101 -3.11 -12.94 -1.85
N GLN A 102 -2.37 -13.15 -0.77
CA GLN A 102 -1.60 -14.38 -0.57
C GLN A 102 -2.34 -15.28 0.43
N TYR A 103 -2.44 -16.55 0.10
CA TYR A 103 -2.97 -17.57 1.00
C TYR A 103 -2.14 -18.84 0.91
N THR A 104 -2.23 -19.66 1.93
CA THR A 104 -1.49 -20.92 2.01
C THR A 104 -2.50 -22.06 2.14
N ASP A 105 -2.36 -23.08 1.30
CA ASP A 105 -3.22 -24.26 1.38
C ASP A 105 -2.87 -25.17 2.58
N ALA A 106 -3.60 -26.27 2.72
CA ALA A 106 -3.40 -27.25 3.79
C ALA A 106 -2.05 -27.97 3.69
N GLU A 107 -1.49 -28.06 2.48
CA GLU A 107 -0.20 -28.66 2.17
C GLU A 107 0.98 -27.71 2.41
N GLY A 108 0.71 -26.42 2.71
CA GLY A 108 1.71 -25.40 2.96
C GLY A 108 2.23 -24.70 1.70
N VAL A 109 1.55 -24.87 0.56
CA VAL A 109 1.86 -24.17 -0.68
C VAL A 109 1.28 -22.75 -0.64
N VAL A 110 2.10 -21.75 -0.99
CA VAL A 110 1.68 -20.35 -1.05
C VAL A 110 1.16 -20.02 -2.44
N TYR A 111 -0.04 -19.47 -2.50
CA TYR A 111 -0.68 -18.98 -3.71
C TYR A 111 -0.83 -17.47 -3.66
N GLU A 112 -0.86 -16.86 -4.84
CA GLU A 112 -1.09 -15.43 -5.02
C GLU A 112 -2.26 -15.20 -5.97
N GLN A 113 -3.19 -14.35 -5.56
CA GLN A 113 -4.31 -13.91 -6.38
C GLN A 113 -4.23 -12.40 -6.56
N GLU A 114 -4.15 -11.95 -7.82
CA GLU A 114 -4.18 -10.52 -8.13
C GLU A 114 -5.59 -9.94 -7.93
N ILE A 115 -5.65 -8.78 -7.30
CA ILE A 115 -6.87 -7.99 -7.15
C ILE A 115 -6.86 -6.90 -8.21
N SER A 116 -7.81 -6.97 -9.14
CA SER A 116 -7.88 -6.00 -10.22
C SER A 116 -8.15 -4.59 -9.70
N LEU A 117 -7.63 -3.57 -10.42
CA LEU A 117 -7.85 -2.17 -10.07
C LEU A 117 -9.34 -1.80 -10.05
N GLY A 118 -10.14 -2.37 -10.96
CA GLY A 118 -11.59 -2.17 -11.01
C GLY A 118 -12.27 -2.69 -9.74
N GLU A 119 -11.98 -3.92 -9.35
CA GLU A 119 -12.52 -4.54 -8.14
C GLU A 119 -12.07 -3.78 -6.88
N MET A 120 -10.80 -3.40 -6.80
CA MET A 120 -10.26 -2.60 -5.70
C MET A 120 -11.01 -1.27 -5.54
N ARG A 121 -11.26 -0.54 -6.63
CA ARG A 121 -12.02 0.72 -6.62
C ARG A 121 -13.46 0.51 -6.13
N GLU A 122 -14.12 -0.53 -6.61
CA GLU A 122 -15.50 -0.87 -6.20
C GLU A 122 -15.57 -1.22 -4.70
N ARG A 123 -14.70 -2.11 -4.24
CA ARG A 123 -14.61 -2.50 -2.83
C ARG A 123 -14.23 -1.31 -1.95
N GLY A 124 -13.25 -0.52 -2.39
CA GLY A 124 -12.81 0.68 -1.67
C GLY A 124 -13.93 1.71 -1.49
N LYS A 125 -14.74 1.98 -2.51
CA LYS A 125 -15.94 2.84 -2.42
C LYS A 125 -16.96 2.29 -1.43
N ALA A 126 -17.21 0.98 -1.45
CA ALA A 126 -18.13 0.33 -0.52
C ALA A 126 -17.65 0.48 0.93
N TYR A 127 -16.37 0.19 1.20
CA TYR A 127 -15.79 0.35 2.54
C TYR A 127 -15.79 1.80 3.00
N ALA A 128 -15.45 2.74 2.12
CA ALA A 128 -15.51 4.17 2.40
C ALA A 128 -16.90 4.60 2.88
N ASN A 129 -17.95 4.17 2.20
CA ASN A 129 -19.33 4.50 2.57
C ASN A 129 -19.72 3.91 3.94
N ILE A 130 -19.33 2.65 4.23
CA ILE A 130 -19.58 2.04 5.53
C ILE A 130 -18.85 2.80 6.64
N ILE A 131 -17.56 3.13 6.44
CA ILE A 131 -16.75 3.86 7.41
C ILE A 131 -17.32 5.26 7.66
N VAL A 132 -17.63 6.01 6.59
CA VAL A 132 -18.25 7.33 6.73
C VAL A 132 -19.59 7.23 7.46
N GLY A 133 -20.44 6.26 7.11
CA GLY A 133 -21.70 6.02 7.83
C GLY A 133 -21.50 5.76 9.33
N ARG A 134 -20.51 4.97 9.70
CA ARG A 134 -20.16 4.70 11.11
C ARG A 134 -19.66 5.96 11.82
N LEU A 135 -18.76 6.73 11.18
CA LEU A 135 -18.26 8.00 11.75
C LEU A 135 -19.39 9.02 11.96
N ARG A 136 -20.34 9.12 11.04
CA ARG A 136 -21.50 10.04 11.12
C ARG A 136 -22.49 9.71 12.26
N ASN A 137 -22.41 8.51 12.83
CA ASN A 137 -23.17 8.18 14.03
C ASN A 137 -22.71 8.98 15.26
N THR A 138 -21.47 9.48 15.24
CA THR A 138 -20.92 10.37 16.26
C THR A 138 -21.40 11.81 16.01
N GLU A 139 -22.08 12.41 16.99
CA GLU A 139 -22.72 13.73 16.82
C GLU A 139 -21.75 14.82 16.37
N GLN A 140 -20.54 14.84 16.94
CA GLN A 140 -19.50 15.82 16.63
C GLN A 140 -18.98 15.72 15.17
N LEU A 141 -19.17 14.55 14.54
CA LEU A 141 -18.65 14.30 13.18
C LEU A 141 -19.72 14.48 12.08
N ARG A 142 -20.97 14.78 12.44
CA ARG A 142 -22.09 14.84 11.47
C ARG A 142 -21.91 15.87 10.36
N SER A 143 -21.28 16.99 10.64
CA SER A 143 -21.07 18.09 9.70
C SER A 143 -19.61 18.31 9.31
N VAL A 144 -18.68 17.51 9.85
CA VAL A 144 -17.25 17.64 9.54
C VAL A 144 -16.98 17.05 8.16
N PRO A 145 -16.33 17.77 7.22
CA PRO A 145 -15.93 17.20 5.94
C PRO A 145 -15.00 15.99 6.13
N ILE A 146 -15.28 14.89 5.41
CA ILE A 146 -14.45 13.67 5.44
C ILE A 146 -13.96 13.41 4.02
N VAL A 147 -12.64 13.46 3.83
CA VAL A 147 -11.98 13.05 2.59
C VAL A 147 -11.56 11.60 2.73
N VAL A 148 -11.82 10.79 1.72
CA VAL A 148 -11.39 9.39 1.67
C VAL A 148 -10.48 9.18 0.47
N GLY A 149 -9.28 8.66 0.71
CA GLY A 149 -8.34 8.22 -0.31
C GLY A 149 -8.24 6.69 -0.34
N ILE A 150 -8.30 6.10 -1.52
CA ILE A 150 -8.08 4.67 -1.73
C ILE A 150 -6.67 4.50 -2.28
N PHE A 151 -5.84 3.81 -1.53
CA PHE A 151 -4.44 3.57 -1.81
C PHE A 151 -4.24 2.10 -2.17
N GLN A 152 -3.70 1.84 -3.35
CA GLN A 152 -3.27 0.51 -3.77
C GLN A 152 -1.91 0.22 -3.14
N GLN A 153 -1.82 -0.78 -2.28
CA GLN A 153 -0.54 -1.26 -1.80
C GLN A 153 0.21 -1.99 -2.91
N ALA A 154 1.50 -1.72 -3.00
CA ALA A 154 2.37 -2.48 -3.87
C ALA A 154 2.57 -3.91 -3.32
N PRO A 155 2.78 -4.91 -4.19
CA PRO A 155 3.19 -6.24 -3.77
C PRO A 155 4.49 -6.20 -2.96
N SER A 156 4.65 -7.13 -2.01
CA SER A 156 5.82 -7.16 -1.10
C SER A 156 7.17 -7.35 -1.79
N ASN A 157 7.17 -7.82 -3.04
CA ASN A 157 8.37 -8.06 -3.85
C ASN A 157 8.77 -6.84 -4.71
N THR A 158 8.09 -5.70 -4.58
CA THR A 158 8.41 -4.48 -5.34
C THR A 158 9.25 -3.52 -4.51
N THR A 159 10.12 -2.76 -5.18
CA THR A 159 10.99 -1.75 -4.54
C THR A 159 10.27 -0.42 -4.36
N VAL A 160 9.31 -0.11 -5.24
CA VAL A 160 8.52 1.12 -5.19
C VAL A 160 7.25 0.92 -4.38
N GLY A 161 6.84 1.98 -3.68
CA GLY A 161 5.60 1.99 -2.91
C GLY A 161 4.33 1.93 -3.77
N GLY A 162 3.18 1.83 -3.12
CA GLY A 162 1.88 1.90 -3.77
C GLY A 162 1.49 3.31 -4.20
N ASN A 163 0.27 3.44 -4.75
CA ASN A 163 -0.24 4.70 -5.30
C ASN A 163 -1.68 4.93 -4.88
N TYR A 164 -2.10 6.20 -4.84
CA TYR A 164 -3.51 6.53 -4.76
C TYR A 164 -4.20 6.25 -6.10
N VAL A 165 -5.34 5.55 -6.04
CA VAL A 165 -6.09 5.13 -7.23
C VAL A 165 -7.45 5.81 -7.32
N LEU A 166 -7.92 6.38 -6.19
CA LEU A 166 -9.20 7.05 -6.10
C LEU A 166 -9.24 7.95 -4.86
N ASP A 167 -9.87 9.09 -4.94
CA ASP A 167 -10.26 9.88 -3.77
C ASP A 167 -11.66 10.46 -3.94
N GLY A 168 -12.28 10.77 -2.81
CA GLY A 168 -13.61 11.38 -2.79
C GLY A 168 -13.84 12.11 -1.47
N ILE A 169 -14.95 12.85 -1.41
CA ILE A 169 -15.30 13.65 -0.24
C ILE A 169 -16.74 13.40 0.19
N SER A 170 -16.95 13.30 1.50
CA SER A 170 -18.27 13.40 2.13
C SER A 170 -18.37 14.74 2.84
N ARG A 171 -19.11 15.68 2.28
CA ARG A 171 -19.38 16.97 2.91
C ARG A 171 -20.52 16.87 3.91
N GLU A 172 -21.55 16.15 3.52
CA GLU A 172 -22.75 15.91 4.31
C GLU A 172 -23.30 14.51 3.99
N GLY A 173 -24.10 13.92 4.90
CA GLY A 173 -24.68 12.59 4.70
C GLY A 173 -23.71 11.45 5.00
N ASN A 174 -24.18 10.20 4.76
CA ASN A 174 -23.53 8.98 5.18
C ASN A 174 -22.72 8.29 4.08
N TYR A 175 -22.39 8.99 3.02
CA TYR A 175 -21.68 8.44 1.86
C TYR A 175 -20.70 9.45 1.25
N VAL A 176 -19.75 8.93 0.50
CA VAL A 176 -18.74 9.71 -0.21
C VAL A 176 -19.24 10.03 -1.61
N THR A 177 -19.06 11.29 -2.02
CA THR A 177 -19.38 11.78 -3.36
C THR A 177 -18.12 12.30 -4.05
N ASP A 178 -18.29 12.86 -5.24
CA ASP A 178 -17.22 13.56 -5.99
C ASP A 178 -15.95 12.70 -6.12
N TRP A 179 -16.14 11.43 -6.46
CA TRP A 179 -15.04 10.51 -6.68
C TRP A 179 -14.20 10.95 -7.89
N THR A 180 -12.90 11.06 -7.65
CA THR A 180 -11.89 11.37 -8.67
C THR A 180 -10.93 10.20 -8.80
N GLU A 181 -10.81 9.66 -10.01
CA GLU A 181 -9.80 8.65 -10.30
C GLU A 181 -8.42 9.28 -10.32
N ARG A 182 -7.47 8.60 -9.69
CA ARG A 182 -6.06 8.97 -9.70
C ARG A 182 -5.29 8.03 -10.61
N ASN A 183 -4.52 8.60 -11.51
CA ASN A 183 -3.63 7.87 -12.39
C ASN A 183 -2.19 8.18 -11.95
N GLU A 184 -1.80 7.61 -10.82
CA GLU A 184 -0.48 7.77 -10.22
C GLU A 184 0.31 6.49 -10.40
N TYR A 185 1.60 6.60 -10.72
CA TYR A 185 2.53 5.49 -10.70
C TYR A 185 3.93 5.95 -10.32
N ARG A 186 4.71 5.05 -9.74
CA ARG A 186 6.08 5.30 -9.30
C ARG A 186 7.06 4.43 -10.07
N VAL A 187 8.24 4.99 -10.30
CA VAL A 187 9.32 4.31 -11.03
C VAL A 187 10.61 4.44 -10.24
N SER A 188 11.26 3.30 -9.95
CA SER A 188 12.63 3.29 -9.40
C SER A 188 13.64 3.62 -10.49
N LEU A 189 14.58 4.48 -10.16
CA LEU A 189 15.66 4.93 -11.03
C LEU A 189 17.05 4.56 -10.47
N PRO A 190 18.02 4.16 -11.31
CA PRO A 190 17.90 3.95 -12.76
C PRO A 190 17.02 2.74 -13.08
N VAL A 191 16.32 2.78 -14.19
CA VAL A 191 15.53 1.64 -14.67
C VAL A 191 16.47 0.57 -15.21
N ILE A 192 16.49 -0.59 -14.58
CA ILE A 192 17.33 -1.72 -14.96
C ILE A 192 16.52 -2.67 -15.85
N ASN A 193 17.09 -3.05 -17.00
CA ASN A 193 16.51 -4.04 -17.93
C ASN A 193 15.19 -3.68 -18.63
N ASN A 194 14.85 -2.40 -18.75
CA ASN A 194 13.68 -2.00 -19.53
C ASN A 194 14.09 -1.44 -20.89
N THR A 195 14.11 -2.29 -21.92
CA THR A 195 14.39 -1.91 -23.32
C THR A 195 13.26 -1.08 -23.94
N GLU A 196 12.07 -1.03 -23.31
CA GLU A 196 10.89 -0.30 -23.77
C GLU A 196 10.84 1.13 -23.23
N ALA A 197 11.60 1.44 -22.17
CA ALA A 197 11.58 2.75 -21.53
C ALA A 197 12.14 3.88 -22.41
N GLY A 198 12.93 3.55 -23.45
CA GLY A 198 13.51 4.52 -24.38
C GLY A 198 14.23 5.67 -23.67
N ASP A 199 14.05 6.89 -24.20
CA ASP A 199 14.69 8.11 -23.66
C ASP A 199 13.93 8.75 -22.48
N GLN A 200 12.86 8.13 -22.01
CA GLN A 200 11.96 8.71 -20.98
C GLN A 200 12.70 9.08 -19.69
N TYR A 201 13.71 8.30 -19.29
CA TYR A 201 14.47 8.51 -18.05
C TYR A 201 15.90 9.01 -18.27
N LEU A 202 16.22 9.44 -19.49
CA LEU A 202 17.56 9.92 -19.86
C LEU A 202 18.03 11.11 -18.99
N PHE A 203 17.09 11.94 -18.51
CA PHE A 203 17.40 13.04 -17.60
C PHE A 203 18.09 12.55 -16.32
N PHE A 204 17.62 11.42 -15.76
CA PHE A 204 18.20 10.86 -14.55
C PHE A 204 19.56 10.21 -14.80
N ASP A 205 19.70 9.49 -15.91
CA ASP A 205 20.97 8.88 -16.29
C ASP A 205 22.04 9.95 -16.57
N THR A 206 21.67 11.06 -17.22
CA THR A 206 22.55 12.20 -17.44
C THR A 206 22.96 12.84 -16.11
N PHE A 207 22.00 13.10 -15.22
CA PHE A 207 22.28 13.61 -13.87
C PHE A 207 23.26 12.71 -13.13
N ARG A 208 22.94 11.41 -13.06
CA ARG A 208 23.76 10.41 -12.38
C ARG A 208 25.17 10.34 -12.93
N GLN A 209 25.32 10.35 -14.27
CA GLN A 209 26.61 10.25 -14.93
C GLN A 209 27.48 11.48 -14.67
N ASP A 210 26.90 12.69 -14.71
CA ASP A 210 27.63 13.94 -14.43
C ASP A 210 28.16 13.97 -12.99
N ILE A 211 27.38 13.49 -12.02
CA ILE A 211 27.83 13.39 -10.62
C ILE A 211 28.95 12.36 -10.47
N ILE A 212 28.80 11.16 -11.03
CA ILE A 212 29.81 10.08 -10.92
C ILE A 212 31.12 10.48 -11.63
N ASN A 213 31.04 11.17 -12.76
CA ASN A 213 32.27 11.63 -13.48
C ASN A 213 33.07 12.61 -12.63
N PHE A 214 32.41 13.44 -11.82
CA PHE A 214 33.11 14.41 -10.97
C PHE A 214 33.54 13.80 -9.63
N PHE A 215 32.73 12.90 -9.07
CA PHE A 215 32.96 12.19 -7.81
C PHE A 215 32.95 10.67 -8.00
N PRO A 216 34.01 10.06 -8.56
CA PRO A 216 34.00 8.62 -8.91
C PRO A 216 33.96 7.66 -7.72
N HIS A 217 34.14 8.16 -6.51
CA HIS A 217 34.12 7.37 -5.27
C HIS A 217 32.77 7.42 -4.53
N LEU A 218 31.67 7.75 -5.20
CA LEU A 218 30.34 7.64 -4.64
C LEU A 218 29.87 6.18 -4.59
N ASN A 219 29.16 5.81 -3.53
CA ASN A 219 28.64 4.44 -3.36
C ASN A 219 27.42 4.14 -4.25
N GLY A 220 26.57 5.13 -4.47
CA GLY A 220 25.38 4.95 -5.30
C GLY A 220 24.53 6.20 -5.45
N ILE A 221 23.79 6.25 -6.54
CA ILE A 221 22.77 7.25 -6.81
C ILE A 221 21.53 6.48 -7.29
N SER A 222 20.45 6.57 -6.55
CA SER A 222 19.15 6.00 -6.88
C SER A 222 18.06 7.07 -6.75
N GLY A 223 16.92 6.83 -7.35
CA GLY A 223 15.80 7.75 -7.26
C GLY A 223 14.46 7.04 -7.38
N GLU A 224 13.42 7.75 -7.01
CA GLU A 224 12.02 7.39 -7.23
C GLU A 224 11.31 8.55 -7.91
N ALA A 225 10.71 8.29 -9.05
CA ALA A 225 9.93 9.26 -9.81
C ALA A 225 8.44 8.98 -9.63
N LEU A 226 7.66 9.97 -9.19
CA LEU A 226 6.21 9.92 -9.15
C LEU A 226 5.63 10.60 -10.38
N TYR A 227 4.82 9.87 -11.11
CA TYR A 227 4.05 10.36 -12.23
C TYR A 227 2.57 10.49 -11.84
N ILE A 228 1.96 11.60 -12.25
CA ILE A 228 0.51 11.88 -12.11
C ILE A 228 0.00 12.23 -13.50
N ASP A 229 -1.01 11.51 -13.98
CA ASP A 229 -1.58 11.68 -15.33
C ASP A 229 -0.51 11.67 -16.46
N ASN A 230 0.46 10.76 -16.33
CA ASN A 230 1.64 10.61 -17.18
C ASN A 230 2.63 11.79 -17.16
N GLY A 231 2.40 12.80 -16.34
CA GLY A 231 3.35 13.90 -16.09
C GLY A 231 4.23 13.59 -14.90
N LEU A 232 5.55 13.82 -15.00
CA LEU A 232 6.45 13.74 -13.86
C LEU A 232 6.10 14.83 -12.85
N ALA A 233 5.70 14.43 -11.64
CA ALA A 233 5.27 15.33 -10.58
C ALA A 233 6.37 15.60 -9.54
N THR A 234 7.01 14.51 -9.04
CA THR A 234 8.11 14.60 -8.08
C THR A 234 9.23 13.64 -8.42
N LEU A 235 10.42 13.98 -7.98
CA LEU A 235 11.61 13.16 -8.10
C LEU A 235 12.38 13.18 -6.77
N ASP A 236 12.44 12.03 -6.13
CA ASP A 236 13.17 11.81 -4.89
C ASP A 236 14.45 11.05 -5.21
N ILE A 237 15.62 11.63 -4.86
CA ILE A 237 16.93 11.06 -5.15
C ILE A 237 17.72 10.85 -3.86
N GLU A 238 18.38 9.72 -3.77
CA GLU A 238 19.30 9.39 -2.69
C GLU A 238 20.72 9.22 -3.26
N ILE A 239 21.66 9.96 -2.69
CA ILE A 239 23.08 9.89 -3.01
C ILE A 239 23.82 9.38 -1.78
N ILE A 240 24.43 8.20 -1.89
CA ILE A 240 25.21 7.61 -0.81
C ILE A 240 26.69 7.88 -1.06
N THR A 241 27.34 8.54 -0.10
CA THR A 241 28.74 8.93 -0.17
C THR A 241 29.58 8.33 0.95
N GLN A 242 30.89 8.21 0.70
CA GLN A 242 31.91 7.90 1.72
C GLN A 242 32.60 9.14 2.28
N PHE A 243 32.20 10.32 1.85
CA PHE A 243 32.78 11.58 2.37
C PHE A 243 32.32 11.84 3.81
N TYR A 244 33.27 12.33 4.61
CA TYR A 244 33.04 12.65 6.01
C TYR A 244 33.40 14.09 6.36
N SER A 245 34.25 14.74 5.54
CA SER A 245 34.62 16.12 5.84
C SER A 245 33.57 17.09 5.35
N GLN A 246 33.32 18.12 6.13
CA GLN A 246 32.34 19.15 5.79
C GLN A 246 32.67 19.86 4.46
N THR A 247 33.97 20.00 4.14
CA THR A 247 34.41 20.59 2.87
C THR A 247 34.03 19.74 1.68
N GLU A 248 34.21 18.41 1.77
CA GLU A 248 33.84 17.49 0.70
C GLU A 248 32.33 17.43 0.52
N ILE A 249 31.57 17.33 1.63
CA ILE A 249 30.09 17.36 1.58
C ILE A 249 29.60 18.68 0.98
N THR A 250 30.19 19.81 1.34
CA THR A 250 29.81 21.12 0.78
C THR A 250 30.09 21.15 -0.73
N ALA A 251 31.26 20.70 -1.16
CA ALA A 251 31.64 20.65 -2.58
C ALA A 251 30.71 19.71 -3.37
N LEU A 252 30.42 18.53 -2.83
CA LEU A 252 29.47 17.59 -3.43
C LEU A 252 28.07 18.21 -3.54
N THR A 253 27.58 18.85 -2.47
CA THR A 253 26.23 19.46 -2.45
C THR A 253 26.11 20.58 -3.49
N GLN A 254 27.13 21.43 -3.61
CA GLN A 254 27.16 22.49 -4.63
C GLN A 254 27.15 21.92 -6.03
N HIS A 255 27.98 20.90 -6.31
CA HIS A 255 28.01 20.24 -7.61
C HIS A 255 26.67 19.55 -7.94
N VAL A 256 26.09 18.83 -6.98
CA VAL A 256 24.76 18.20 -7.11
C VAL A 256 23.69 19.25 -7.45
N THR A 257 23.70 20.39 -6.76
CA THR A 257 22.78 21.50 -7.03
C THR A 257 22.91 22.03 -8.45
N ASP A 258 24.15 22.28 -8.90
CA ASP A 258 24.43 22.77 -10.25
C ASP A 258 24.05 21.78 -11.36
N VAL A 259 24.33 20.49 -11.16
CA VAL A 259 23.97 19.44 -12.11
C VAL A 259 22.45 19.27 -12.15
N ALA A 260 21.78 19.22 -10.99
CA ALA A 260 20.33 19.10 -10.91
C ALA A 260 19.62 20.24 -11.64
N GLN A 261 20.09 21.49 -11.48
CA GLN A 261 19.53 22.66 -12.16
C GLN A 261 19.65 22.58 -13.70
N ARG A 262 20.68 21.90 -14.23
CA ARG A 262 20.94 21.78 -15.67
C ARG A 262 20.29 20.57 -16.33
N THR A 263 20.12 19.46 -15.59
CA THR A 263 19.77 18.16 -16.17
C THR A 263 18.38 17.67 -15.79
N LEU A 264 17.87 18.07 -14.63
CA LEU A 264 16.57 17.59 -14.15
C LEU A 264 15.43 18.50 -14.65
N PRO A 265 14.25 17.94 -14.94
CA PRO A 265 13.11 18.70 -15.44
C PRO A 265 12.70 19.85 -14.50
N GLU A 266 12.34 20.98 -15.07
CA GLU A 266 11.85 22.14 -14.31
C GLU A 266 10.40 21.96 -13.89
N GLY A 267 10.00 22.67 -12.81
CA GLY A 267 8.62 22.74 -12.35
C GLY A 267 8.14 21.53 -11.54
N ILE A 268 8.91 20.45 -11.49
CA ILE A 268 8.62 19.30 -10.64
C ILE A 268 9.08 19.52 -9.21
N GLY A 269 8.47 18.82 -8.24
CA GLY A 269 9.02 18.66 -6.90
C GLY A 269 10.32 17.86 -6.96
N LEU A 270 11.36 18.35 -6.28
CA LEU A 270 12.66 17.68 -6.24
C LEU A 270 13.14 17.58 -4.80
N GLU A 271 13.53 16.38 -4.40
CA GLU A 271 14.16 16.10 -3.13
C GLU A 271 15.40 15.22 -3.33
N ILE A 272 16.60 15.75 -3.02
CA ILE A 272 17.84 15.00 -3.10
C ILE A 272 18.45 14.93 -1.70
N LYS A 273 18.59 13.73 -1.17
CA LYS A 273 19.26 13.44 0.11
C LYS A 273 20.67 12.96 -0.16
N ILE A 274 21.65 13.62 0.44
CA ILE A 274 23.04 13.17 0.46
C ILE A 274 23.30 12.53 1.81
N GLN A 275 23.63 11.24 1.80
CA GLN A 275 23.79 10.43 3.02
C GLN A 275 25.20 9.83 3.07
N SER A 276 25.74 9.77 4.29
CA SER A 276 26.92 8.99 4.64
C SER A 276 26.54 7.85 5.60
N ALA A 277 27.52 7.08 6.03
CA ALA A 277 27.33 6.09 7.08
C ALA A 277 26.90 6.70 8.44
N ALA A 278 27.13 7.98 8.65
CA ALA A 278 26.74 8.70 9.86
C ALA A 278 25.29 9.21 9.83
N GLY A 279 24.70 9.36 8.65
CA GLY A 279 23.33 9.83 8.44
C GLY A 279 23.21 10.81 7.27
N THR A 280 22.15 11.62 7.32
CA THR A 280 21.92 12.64 6.28
C THR A 280 22.88 13.81 6.48
N GLU A 281 23.69 14.09 5.47
CA GLU A 281 24.72 15.14 5.47
C GLU A 281 24.23 16.43 4.83
N ALA A 282 23.44 16.32 3.76
CA ALA A 282 22.91 17.48 3.07
C ALA A 282 21.58 17.16 2.38
N PHE A 283 20.87 18.23 2.07
CA PHE A 283 19.60 18.22 1.38
C PHE A 283 19.64 19.23 0.23
N VAL A 284 19.15 18.83 -0.94
CA VAL A 284 18.97 19.70 -2.11
C VAL A 284 17.53 19.53 -2.59
N GLY A 285 16.81 20.62 -2.80
CA GLY A 285 15.41 20.49 -3.13
C GLY A 285 14.78 21.70 -3.80
N ARG A 286 13.62 21.47 -4.39
CA ARG A 286 12.78 22.45 -5.06
C ARG A 286 11.32 22.10 -4.89
N GLN A 287 10.51 23.07 -4.51
CA GLN A 287 9.07 22.90 -4.43
C GLN A 287 8.44 22.78 -5.82
N PRO A 288 7.32 22.03 -5.99
CA PRO A 288 6.60 22.00 -7.24
C PRO A 288 6.23 23.40 -7.73
N GLY A 289 6.47 23.67 -9.01
CA GLY A 289 6.21 24.97 -9.64
C GLY A 289 7.31 26.01 -9.47
N GLU A 290 8.31 25.78 -8.63
CA GLU A 290 9.47 26.67 -8.51
C GLU A 290 10.55 26.34 -9.57
N SER A 291 11.37 27.33 -9.91
CA SER A 291 12.49 27.15 -10.83
C SER A 291 13.84 27.03 -10.11
N GLN A 292 13.96 27.55 -8.90
CA GLN A 292 15.21 27.57 -8.16
C GLN A 292 15.33 26.38 -7.22
N ILE A 293 16.53 25.77 -7.22
CA ILE A 293 16.90 24.70 -6.30
C ILE A 293 17.59 25.33 -5.11
N SER A 294 17.16 24.97 -3.90
CA SER A 294 17.80 25.32 -2.63
C SER A 294 18.62 24.14 -2.12
N SER A 295 19.65 24.41 -1.35
CA SER A 295 20.45 23.38 -0.70
C SER A 295 20.79 23.74 0.74
N HIS A 296 20.94 22.71 1.58
CA HIS A 296 21.34 22.85 2.97
C HIS A 296 22.32 21.74 3.34
N VAL A 297 23.45 22.11 3.95
CA VAL A 297 24.42 21.17 4.51
C VAL A 297 24.26 21.17 6.01
N PHE A 298 24.02 20.01 6.60
CA PHE A 298 23.88 19.86 8.04
C PHE A 298 25.28 19.97 8.69
N ARG A 299 25.32 20.67 9.82
CA ARG A 299 26.55 20.75 10.63
C ARG A 299 26.56 19.52 11.54
N GLN A 300 27.64 18.79 11.48
CA GLN A 300 27.96 17.74 12.47
C GLN A 300 28.46 18.36 13.77
#